data_37b126e07e91546c39adc0c7f577fedf
#
_entry.id   37b126e07e91546c39adc0c7f577fedf
#
_cell.length_a   1.000
_cell.length_b   1.000
_cell.length_c   1.000
_cell.angle_alpha   90.00
_cell.angle_beta   90.00
_cell.angle_gamma   90.00
#
_symmetry.space_group_name_H-M   'P 1'
#
loop_
_entity.id
_entity.type
_entity.pdbx_description
1 polymer ?
#
loop_
_entity_poly.entity_id
_entity_poly.type
_entity_poly.pdbx_seq_one_letter_code
_entity_poly.pdbx_strand_id
1 'polypeptide(L)'
;MKPNLRQLFFEHVGQTSDFPIGLEVERAEGVWLYGPDGRRWIDLISGVSVSNVGHNNPVVVNAICDQAHTYLHLMVYGEVIESPQVRYATRMAGLLPSNLQSVYFVNSGSEAVEGALKLAKRYTGRTEMISFKNAYHGSTHGSLSMMGGEEYRNSYRPLLPDT
;
A
#
# COMPACT_ATOMS: atom_id res chain seq x y z
N MET A 1 5.44 13.83 -34.57
CA MET A 1 4.32 13.96 -33.61
C MET A 1 4.87 13.60 -32.22
N LYS A 2 4.55 14.36 -31.19
CA LYS A 2 4.87 13.93 -29.82
C LYS A 2 3.99 12.71 -29.51
N PRO A 3 4.53 11.64 -28.90
CA PRO A 3 3.72 10.48 -28.51
C PRO A 3 2.66 10.93 -27.51
N ASN A 4 1.46 10.37 -27.62
CA ASN A 4 0.41 10.65 -26.65
C ASN A 4 0.63 9.85 -25.36
N LEU A 5 0.02 10.29 -24.27
CA LEU A 5 0.24 9.71 -22.94
C LEU A 5 -0.14 8.22 -22.89
N ARG A 6 -1.22 7.82 -23.58
CA ARG A 6 -1.65 6.42 -23.70
C ARG A 6 -0.60 5.54 -24.39
N GLN A 7 0.01 6.04 -25.44
CA GLN A 7 1.08 5.31 -26.13
C GLN A 7 2.29 5.10 -25.21
N LEU A 8 2.73 6.16 -24.54
CA LEU A 8 3.83 6.09 -23.57
C LEU A 8 3.54 5.16 -22.41
N PHE A 9 2.28 5.10 -21.94
CA PHE A 9 1.86 4.15 -20.90
C PHE A 9 2.10 2.70 -21.31
N PHE A 10 1.67 2.31 -22.51
CA PHE A 10 1.87 0.94 -22.97
C PHE A 10 3.31 0.62 -23.35
N GLU A 11 4.10 1.62 -23.70
CA GLU A 11 5.51 1.46 -24.09
C GLU A 11 6.44 1.37 -22.87
N HIS A 12 6.18 2.13 -21.81
CA HIS A 12 7.14 2.33 -20.72
C HIS A 12 6.64 1.92 -19.32
N VAL A 13 5.36 1.72 -19.12
CA VAL A 13 4.82 1.28 -17.81
C VAL A 13 4.51 -0.20 -17.85
N GLY A 14 5.16 -0.99 -16.99
CA GLY A 14 4.87 -2.42 -16.85
C GLY A 14 3.44 -2.64 -16.34
N GLN A 15 2.61 -3.31 -17.14
CA GLN A 15 1.28 -3.72 -16.73
C GLN A 15 1.35 -5.06 -16.01
N THR A 16 0.58 -5.19 -14.93
CA THR A 16 0.44 -6.44 -14.17
C THR A 16 -0.78 -7.26 -14.61
N SER A 17 -1.51 -6.79 -15.62
CA SER A 17 -2.69 -7.43 -16.22
C SER A 17 -2.62 -7.31 -17.74
N ASP A 18 -3.04 -8.35 -18.43
CA ASP A 18 -3.14 -8.35 -19.91
C ASP A 18 -4.20 -7.36 -20.40
N PHE A 19 -5.14 -6.96 -19.54
CA PHE A 19 -6.25 -6.07 -19.85
C PHE A 19 -6.31 -4.90 -18.87
N PRO A 20 -5.33 -3.98 -18.87
CA PRO A 20 -5.37 -2.81 -18.02
C PRO A 20 -6.58 -1.92 -18.39
N ILE A 21 -7.20 -1.29 -17.42
CA ILE A 21 -8.35 -0.39 -17.63
C ILE A 21 -8.00 0.71 -18.64
N GLY A 22 -6.76 1.19 -18.61
CA GLY A 22 -6.24 2.16 -19.57
C GLY A 22 -7.02 3.49 -19.58
N LEU A 23 -7.64 3.84 -18.47
CA LEU A 23 -8.35 5.10 -18.30
C LEU A 23 -7.35 6.23 -18.15
N GLU A 24 -7.45 7.25 -19.00
CA GLU A 24 -6.63 8.44 -18.87
C GLU A 24 -7.33 9.43 -17.92
N VAL A 25 -6.68 9.71 -16.79
CA VAL A 25 -7.20 10.58 -15.74
C VAL A 25 -6.31 11.81 -15.64
N GLU A 26 -6.89 13.00 -15.79
CA GLU A 26 -6.19 14.29 -15.65
C GLU A 26 -6.28 14.85 -14.23
N ARG A 27 -7.44 14.68 -13.58
CA ARG A 27 -7.66 15.08 -12.19
C ARG A 27 -8.70 14.20 -11.50
N ALA A 28 -8.68 14.24 -10.19
CA ALA A 28 -9.67 13.54 -9.36
C ALA A 28 -10.13 14.45 -8.21
N GLU A 29 -11.42 14.37 -7.84
CA GLU A 29 -11.98 15.18 -6.76
C GLU A 29 -13.20 14.46 -6.13
N GLY A 30 -13.22 14.34 -4.83
CA GLY A 30 -14.26 13.59 -4.12
C GLY A 30 -14.33 12.14 -4.61
N VAL A 31 -15.44 11.78 -5.25
CA VAL A 31 -15.64 10.45 -5.86
C VAL A 31 -15.45 10.43 -7.37
N TRP A 32 -15.06 11.54 -7.98
CA TRP A 32 -15.00 11.71 -9.42
C TRP A 32 -13.59 11.65 -9.97
N LEU A 33 -13.43 10.91 -11.06
CA LEU A 33 -12.27 10.95 -11.96
C LEU A 33 -12.63 11.74 -13.20
N TYR A 34 -11.75 12.56 -13.71
CA TYR A 34 -11.96 13.40 -14.89
C TYR A 34 -10.88 13.12 -15.93
N GLY A 35 -11.32 12.85 -17.16
CA GLY A 35 -10.44 12.66 -18.29
C GLY A 35 -10.12 13.97 -19.01
N PRO A 36 -9.08 13.96 -19.86
CA PRO A 36 -8.68 15.12 -20.66
C PRO A 36 -9.71 15.53 -21.72
N ASP A 37 -10.64 14.65 -22.05
CA ASP A 37 -11.74 14.86 -23.00
C ASP A 37 -13.04 15.40 -22.35
N GLY A 38 -12.97 15.78 -21.08
CA GLY A 38 -14.11 16.29 -20.31
C GLY A 38 -15.07 15.22 -19.79
N ARG A 39 -14.86 13.96 -20.10
CA ARG A 39 -15.60 12.86 -19.48
C ARG A 39 -15.29 12.73 -18.01
N ARG A 40 -16.24 12.21 -17.26
CA ARG A 40 -16.03 11.93 -15.84
C ARG A 40 -16.60 10.55 -15.46
N TRP A 41 -16.00 9.94 -14.47
CA TRP A 41 -16.40 8.63 -13.96
C TRP A 41 -16.48 8.66 -12.44
N ILE A 42 -17.40 7.89 -11.88
CA ILE A 42 -17.42 7.63 -10.44
C ILE A 42 -16.36 6.56 -10.16
N ASP A 43 -15.46 6.85 -9.24
CA ASP A 43 -14.46 5.89 -8.78
C ASP A 43 -15.04 4.95 -7.72
N LEU A 44 -15.53 3.79 -8.17
CA LEU A 44 -15.99 2.72 -7.28
C LEU A 44 -14.88 1.75 -6.86
N ILE A 45 -13.68 1.89 -7.44
CA ILE A 45 -12.50 1.08 -7.08
C ILE A 45 -11.77 1.72 -5.91
N SER A 46 -11.70 3.04 -5.88
CA SER A 46 -11.12 3.84 -4.79
C SER A 46 -9.70 3.41 -4.42
N GLY A 47 -8.84 3.13 -5.43
CA GLY A 47 -7.49 2.63 -5.22
C GLY A 47 -7.45 1.27 -4.48
N VAL A 48 -8.44 0.40 -4.73
CA VAL A 48 -8.70 -0.85 -4.00
C VAL A 48 -9.00 -0.56 -2.52
N SER A 49 -10.06 0.25 -2.29
CA SER A 49 -10.55 0.64 -0.94
C SER A 49 -9.58 1.50 -0.12
N VAL A 50 -8.75 2.31 -0.77
CA VAL A 50 -7.74 3.17 -0.13
C VAL A 50 -8.23 4.61 0.04
N SER A 51 -8.87 5.19 -0.98
CA SER A 51 -9.25 6.61 -1.00
C SER A 51 -10.52 6.91 -0.18
N ASN A 52 -10.55 6.48 1.09
CA ASN A 52 -11.75 6.50 1.95
C ASN A 52 -12.30 7.91 2.27
N VAL A 53 -11.47 8.94 2.16
CA VAL A 53 -11.86 10.34 2.39
C VAL A 53 -12.11 11.10 1.09
N GLY A 54 -12.11 10.38 -0.03
CA GLY A 54 -12.24 10.95 -1.38
C GLY A 54 -10.94 11.51 -1.93
N HIS A 55 -10.94 11.71 -3.25
CA HIS A 55 -9.81 12.29 -3.94
C HIS A 55 -9.66 13.78 -3.60
N ASN A 56 -8.42 14.23 -3.54
CA ASN A 56 -8.05 15.64 -3.34
C ASN A 56 -8.73 16.29 -2.11
N ASN A 57 -8.84 15.52 -1.02
CA ASN A 57 -9.38 16.06 0.23
C ASN A 57 -8.48 17.20 0.74
N PRO A 58 -9.01 18.43 0.91
CA PRO A 58 -8.18 19.60 1.22
C PRO A 58 -7.46 19.51 2.57
N VAL A 59 -8.04 18.82 3.55
CA VAL A 59 -7.40 18.63 4.87
C VAL A 59 -6.15 17.76 4.71
N VAL A 60 -6.23 16.69 3.92
CA VAL A 60 -5.10 15.80 3.66
C VAL A 60 -4.04 16.49 2.81
N VAL A 61 -4.46 17.14 1.73
CA VAL A 61 -3.54 17.86 0.82
C VAL A 61 -2.76 18.94 1.57
N ASN A 62 -3.45 19.78 2.34
CA ASN A 62 -2.80 20.84 3.12
C ASN A 62 -1.80 20.26 4.14
N ALA A 63 -2.19 19.20 4.86
CA ALA A 63 -1.28 18.56 5.82
C ALA A 63 -0.02 17.99 5.15
N ILE A 64 -0.14 17.42 3.93
CA ILE A 64 1.00 16.95 3.14
C ILE A 64 1.90 18.12 2.72
N CYS A 65 1.31 19.21 2.21
CA CYS A 65 2.05 20.41 1.82
C CYS A 65 2.81 21.02 3.00
N ASP A 66 2.14 21.18 4.15
CA ASP A 66 2.74 21.74 5.36
C ASP A 66 3.91 20.87 5.83
N GLN A 67 3.72 19.54 5.84
CA GLN A 67 4.79 18.62 6.22
C GLN A 67 5.94 18.62 5.21
N ALA A 68 5.65 18.71 3.91
CA ALA A 68 6.68 18.77 2.86
C ALA A 68 7.56 20.02 2.96
N HIS A 69 7.00 21.14 3.40
CA HIS A 69 7.76 22.37 3.67
C HIS A 69 8.60 22.27 4.95
N THR A 70 8.23 21.39 5.88
CA THR A 70 8.95 21.20 7.14
C THR A 70 10.11 20.23 6.96
N TYR A 71 9.83 19.02 6.54
CA TYR A 71 10.79 17.99 6.09
C TYR A 71 10.05 16.82 5.45
N LEU A 72 10.72 16.12 4.53
CA LEU A 72 10.21 14.93 3.85
C LEU A 72 10.74 13.65 4.50
N HIS A 73 12.05 13.51 4.58
CA HIS A 73 12.71 12.33 5.13
C HIS A 73 13.90 12.75 5.97
N LEU A 74 14.01 12.21 7.16
CA LEU A 74 15.17 12.41 8.04
C LEU A 74 15.89 11.09 8.29
N MET A 75 15.20 10.15 8.96
CA MET A 75 15.80 8.86 9.33
C MET A 75 14.68 7.81 9.50
N VAL A 76 14.98 6.58 9.10
CA VAL A 76 14.16 5.40 9.35
C VAL A 76 14.51 4.76 10.71
N TYR A 77 13.87 3.66 11.06
CA TYR A 77 14.17 2.78 12.21
C TYR A 77 13.89 3.37 13.59
N GLY A 78 13.19 4.49 13.69
CA GLY A 78 12.85 5.08 14.99
C GLY A 78 14.05 5.70 15.73
N GLU A 79 15.09 6.12 15.02
CA GLU A 79 16.29 6.73 15.58
C GLU A 79 16.09 8.21 15.92
N VAL A 80 15.17 8.88 15.22
CA VAL A 80 14.88 10.30 15.40
C VAL A 80 13.42 10.48 15.82
N ILE A 81 13.16 11.40 16.73
CA ILE A 81 11.80 11.74 17.18
C ILE A 81 11.15 12.63 16.11
N GLU A 82 10.30 12.04 15.31
CA GLU A 82 9.58 12.70 14.21
C GLU A 82 8.10 12.86 14.56
N SER A 83 7.63 14.11 14.58
CA SER A 83 6.30 14.41 15.11
C SER A 83 5.13 13.73 14.37
N PRO A 84 5.12 13.56 13.03
CA PRO A 84 4.03 12.86 12.35
C PRO A 84 3.88 11.40 12.81
N GLN A 85 4.99 10.66 12.89
CA GLN A 85 4.97 9.27 13.32
C GLN A 85 4.54 9.13 14.79
N VAL A 86 5.07 9.98 15.69
CA VAL A 86 4.73 9.96 17.10
C VAL A 86 3.24 10.25 17.31
N ARG A 87 2.69 11.28 16.64
CA ARG A 87 1.27 11.62 16.71
C ARG A 87 0.38 10.50 16.20
N TYR A 88 0.74 9.91 15.06
CA TYR A 88 0.00 8.79 14.49
C TYR A 88 0.04 7.57 15.41
N ALA A 89 1.22 7.16 15.88
CA ALA A 89 1.39 6.02 16.78
C ALA A 89 0.59 6.21 18.08
N THR A 90 0.64 7.41 18.67
CA THR A 90 -0.15 7.75 19.87
C THR A 90 -1.66 7.62 19.61
N ARG A 91 -2.12 8.12 18.46
CA ARG A 91 -3.54 8.01 18.09
C ARG A 91 -3.96 6.56 17.89
N MET A 92 -3.14 5.76 17.21
CA MET A 92 -3.41 4.34 17.00
C MET A 92 -3.44 3.55 18.31
N ALA A 93 -2.45 3.73 19.17
CA ALA A 93 -2.41 3.09 20.50
C ALA A 93 -3.66 3.42 21.36
N GLY A 94 -4.18 4.64 21.26
CA GLY A 94 -5.40 5.03 21.95
C GLY A 94 -6.70 4.44 21.39
N LEU A 95 -6.67 3.88 20.17
CA LEU A 95 -7.81 3.23 19.51
C LEU A 95 -7.77 1.70 19.60
N LEU A 96 -6.62 1.14 19.92
CA LEU A 96 -6.38 -0.29 19.97
C LEU A 96 -6.47 -0.85 21.39
N PRO A 97 -6.61 -2.17 21.55
CA PRO A 97 -6.51 -2.81 22.86
C PRO A 97 -5.19 -2.49 23.56
N SER A 98 -5.21 -2.43 24.91
CA SER A 98 -4.08 -1.98 25.72
C SER A 98 -2.78 -2.78 25.60
N ASN A 99 -2.84 -3.97 25.02
CA ASN A 99 -1.65 -4.79 24.68
C ASN A 99 -1.02 -4.44 23.33
N LEU A 100 -1.61 -3.53 22.55
CA LEU A 100 -1.10 -3.08 21.24
C LEU A 100 -0.67 -1.60 21.34
N GLN A 101 0.50 -1.36 21.90
CA GLN A 101 0.99 -0.01 22.23
C GLN A 101 2.10 0.51 21.31
N SER A 102 2.61 -0.32 20.40
CA SER A 102 3.72 0.04 19.53
C SER A 102 3.31 -0.05 18.07
N VAL A 103 3.72 0.92 17.26
CA VAL A 103 3.48 0.96 15.81
C VAL A 103 4.83 0.88 15.10
N TYR A 104 4.95 -0.08 14.19
CA TYR A 104 6.09 -0.22 13.29
C TYR A 104 5.72 0.29 11.91
N PHE A 105 6.39 1.33 11.46
CA PHE A 105 6.11 1.98 10.17
C PHE A 105 6.87 1.32 9.04
N VAL A 106 6.18 1.07 7.94
CA VAL A 106 6.71 0.50 6.70
C VAL A 106 6.04 1.17 5.50
N ASN A 107 6.54 0.91 4.29
CA ASN A 107 6.05 1.59 3.08
C ASN A 107 4.84 0.90 2.43
N SER A 108 4.57 -0.35 2.77
CA SER A 108 3.48 -1.12 2.15
C SER A 108 2.90 -2.18 3.07
N GLY A 109 1.69 -2.67 2.72
CA GLY A 109 1.09 -3.81 3.40
C GLY A 109 1.94 -5.09 3.28
N SER A 110 2.60 -5.31 2.14
CA SER A 110 3.53 -6.44 1.97
C SER A 110 4.69 -6.37 2.96
N GLU A 111 5.30 -5.21 3.14
CA GLU A 111 6.37 -5.01 4.14
C GLU A 111 5.87 -5.19 5.58
N ALA A 112 4.63 -4.78 5.86
CA ALA A 112 4.02 -5.01 7.16
C ALA A 112 3.86 -6.51 7.45
N VAL A 113 3.43 -7.29 6.46
CA VAL A 113 3.34 -8.76 6.56
C VAL A 113 4.74 -9.37 6.74
N GLU A 114 5.74 -8.96 5.96
CA GLU A 114 7.13 -9.42 6.12
C GLU A 114 7.65 -9.14 7.54
N GLY A 115 7.39 -7.94 8.06
CA GLY A 115 7.73 -7.56 9.43
C GLY A 115 7.05 -8.43 10.47
N ALA A 116 5.76 -8.72 10.29
CA ALA A 116 4.98 -9.58 11.18
C ALA A 116 5.48 -11.03 11.18
N LEU A 117 5.78 -11.59 10.00
CA LEU A 117 6.33 -12.95 9.87
C LEU A 117 7.69 -13.08 10.58
N LYS A 118 8.57 -12.11 10.38
CA LYS A 118 9.88 -12.07 11.04
C LYS A 118 9.75 -11.92 12.56
N LEU A 119 8.87 -11.04 13.01
CA LEU A 119 8.63 -10.82 14.43
C LEU A 119 8.06 -12.08 15.10
N ALA A 120 7.07 -12.73 14.48
CA ALA A 120 6.46 -13.95 14.98
C ALA A 120 7.50 -15.07 15.13
N LYS A 121 8.31 -15.32 14.09
CA LYS A 121 9.39 -16.32 14.14
C LYS A 121 10.42 -16.01 15.23
N ARG A 122 10.86 -14.76 15.31
CA ARG A 122 11.85 -14.33 16.32
C ARG A 122 11.33 -14.46 17.75
N TYR A 123 10.08 -14.08 17.98
CA TYR A 123 9.49 -14.10 19.32
C TYR A 123 9.17 -15.51 19.81
N THR A 124 8.64 -16.36 18.92
CA THR A 124 8.18 -17.71 19.30
C THR A 124 9.23 -18.81 19.12
N GLY A 125 10.25 -18.57 18.28
CA GLY A 125 11.21 -19.60 17.84
C GLY A 125 10.61 -20.65 16.89
N ARG A 126 9.33 -20.48 16.47
CA ARG A 126 8.63 -21.40 15.57
C ARG A 126 8.84 -21.01 14.12
N THR A 127 8.89 -21.96 13.22
CA THR A 127 9.09 -21.74 11.78
C THR A 127 7.80 -21.77 10.97
N GLU A 128 6.87 -22.65 11.35
CA GLU A 128 5.60 -22.81 10.63
C GLU A 128 4.69 -21.59 10.76
N MET A 129 4.07 -21.25 9.64
CA MET A 129 3.09 -20.16 9.53
C MET A 129 1.79 -20.68 8.93
N ILE A 130 0.67 -20.21 9.45
CA ILE A 130 -0.66 -20.59 8.98
C ILE A 130 -1.36 -19.37 8.42
N SER A 131 -1.90 -19.47 7.20
CA SER A 131 -2.73 -18.47 6.56
C SER A 131 -4.09 -19.03 6.12
N PHE A 132 -5.03 -18.13 5.82
CA PHE A 132 -6.33 -18.54 5.31
C PHE A 132 -6.28 -18.84 3.81
N LYS A 133 -7.05 -19.83 3.36
CA LYS A 133 -7.06 -20.32 1.98
C LYS A 133 -7.28 -19.24 0.91
N ASN A 134 -8.08 -18.22 1.17
CA ASN A 134 -8.42 -17.16 0.21
C ASN A 134 -7.84 -15.80 0.62
N ALA A 135 -6.80 -15.79 1.44
CA ALA A 135 -6.19 -14.55 1.90
C ALA A 135 -5.27 -13.94 0.85
N TYR A 136 -5.22 -12.61 0.82
CA TYR A 136 -4.23 -11.83 0.11
C TYR A 136 -3.33 -11.10 1.11
N HIS A 137 -2.03 -11.37 1.06
CA HIS A 137 -1.05 -10.81 2.00
C HIS A 137 0.01 -9.93 1.34
N GLY A 138 0.05 -9.89 0.03
CA GLY A 138 0.99 -9.07 -0.73
C GLY A 138 1.83 -9.87 -1.73
N SER A 139 2.67 -9.17 -2.47
CA SER A 139 3.41 -9.71 -3.62
C SER A 139 4.93 -9.78 -3.41
N THR A 140 5.45 -9.45 -2.22
CA THR A 140 6.84 -9.77 -1.86
C THR A 140 6.97 -11.25 -1.55
N HIS A 141 8.18 -11.82 -1.63
CA HIS A 141 8.36 -13.26 -1.59
C HIS A 141 7.79 -13.93 -0.34
N GLY A 142 7.98 -13.36 0.84
CA GLY A 142 7.41 -13.88 2.09
C GLY A 142 5.89 -13.68 2.17
N SER A 143 5.40 -12.50 1.85
CA SER A 143 3.94 -12.24 1.84
C SER A 143 3.23 -13.08 0.77
N LEU A 144 3.84 -13.27 -0.41
CA LEU A 144 3.33 -14.14 -1.47
C LEU A 144 3.27 -15.61 -1.01
N SER A 145 4.23 -16.05 -0.20
CA SER A 145 4.23 -17.40 0.36
C SER A 145 3.01 -17.69 1.24
N MET A 146 2.48 -16.65 1.89
CA MET A 146 1.27 -16.71 2.72
C MET A 146 -0.04 -16.54 1.92
N MET A 147 0.01 -16.30 0.61
CA MET A 147 -1.17 -16.13 -0.23
C MET A 147 -1.96 -17.43 -0.36
N GLY A 148 -3.29 -17.31 -0.40
CA GLY A 148 -4.17 -18.47 -0.51
C GLY A 148 -4.41 -19.00 -1.92
N GLY A 149 -4.28 -18.15 -2.95
CA GLY A 149 -4.57 -18.49 -4.35
C GLY A 149 -3.37 -19.05 -5.08
N GLU A 150 -3.49 -20.26 -5.65
CA GLU A 150 -2.42 -20.89 -6.45
C GLU A 150 -2.11 -20.08 -7.73
N GLU A 151 -3.11 -19.40 -8.31
CA GLU A 151 -2.94 -18.51 -9.47
C GLU A 151 -1.94 -17.38 -9.23
N TYR A 152 -1.78 -16.94 -7.98
CA TYR A 152 -0.80 -15.91 -7.60
C TYR A 152 0.58 -16.46 -7.28
N ARG A 153 0.69 -17.78 -6.99
CA ARG A 153 1.88 -18.39 -6.39
C ARG A 153 2.69 -19.24 -7.38
N ASN A 154 2.02 -19.91 -8.30
CA ASN A 154 2.64 -20.99 -9.09
C ASN A 154 3.83 -20.54 -9.93
N SER A 155 3.75 -19.35 -10.54
CA SER A 155 4.82 -18.83 -11.41
C SER A 155 6.06 -18.36 -10.62
N TYR A 156 6.00 -18.30 -9.29
CA TYR A 156 7.05 -17.74 -8.45
C TYR A 156 7.72 -18.76 -7.52
N ARG A 157 7.45 -20.04 -7.74
CA ARG A 157 8.07 -21.13 -6.95
C ARG A 157 9.59 -21.26 -7.25
N PRO A 158 10.45 -21.64 -6.29
CA PRO A 158 10.07 -22.05 -4.92
C PRO A 158 9.72 -20.84 -4.03
N LEU A 159 8.70 -21.01 -3.20
CA LEU A 159 8.31 -20.08 -2.16
C LEU A 159 9.00 -20.43 -0.84
N LEU A 160 8.75 -19.64 0.21
CA LEU A 160 9.29 -19.95 1.54
C LEU A 160 8.71 -21.30 2.04
N PRO A 161 9.53 -22.13 2.70
CA PRO A 161 9.05 -23.35 3.33
C PRO A 161 8.17 -23.02 4.55
N ASP A 162 7.44 -24.03 5.02
CA ASP A 162 6.65 -23.98 6.25
C ASP A 162 5.51 -22.94 6.22
N THR A 163 4.83 -22.78 5.04
CA THR A 163 3.68 -21.90 4.86
C THR A 163 2.47 -22.65 4.29
#